data_16698c1f97e5cfe246c3f36e1da1dbe5
#
_entry.id   16698c1f97e5cfe246c3f36e1da1dbe5
#
_cell.length_a   1.000
_cell.length_b   1.000
_cell.length_c   1.000
_cell.angle_alpha   90.00
_cell.angle_beta   90.00
_cell.angle_gamma   90.00
#
_symmetry.space_group_name_H-M   'P 1'
#
loop_
_entity.id
_entity.type
_entity.pdbx_description
1 polymer ?
#
loop_
_entity_poly.entity_id
_entity_poly.type
_entity_poly.pdbx_seq_one_letter_code
_entity_poly.pdbx_strand_id
1 'polypeptide(L)'
;MCIRDSKDTVTANINITGKGEETAVGVQKIIEGYKKKKETRPLCLRFIGNITDPANTPKGDLMIDTVVAGITVEGIGTDTVFNGFGLVMKNSSNVEVRNIGFMNCNSSEGDDCGLQQNNNHVWVHNCDFFYGDAGSDADQVKGDGALDTKTSTYVTHSYNHFWDNGKCNLQG
;
A
#
# COMPACT_ATOMS: atom_id res chain seq x y z
N MET A 1 -11.16 9.63 0.26
CA MET A 1 -11.74 8.87 -0.87
C MET A 1 -12.02 7.47 -0.38
N CYS A 2 -13.19 6.90 -0.68
CA CYS A 2 -13.56 5.53 -0.27
C CYS A 2 -13.55 4.60 -1.48
N ILE A 3 -12.93 3.46 -1.32
CA ILE A 3 -12.78 2.41 -2.34
C ILE A 3 -13.44 1.16 -1.79
N ARG A 4 -14.43 0.64 -2.51
CA ARG A 4 -15.09 -0.64 -2.22
C ARG A 4 -14.80 -1.58 -3.36
N ASP A 5 -14.36 -2.75 -3.03
CA ASP A 5 -14.00 -3.83 -3.94
C ASP A 5 -13.11 -3.42 -5.15
N SER A 6 -12.74 -4.38 -5.96
CA SER A 6 -11.84 -4.21 -7.10
C SER A 6 -12.43 -3.49 -8.31
N LYS A 7 -13.73 -3.26 -8.33
CA LYS A 7 -14.45 -2.74 -9.50
C LYS A 7 -14.83 -1.28 -9.39
N ASP A 8 -14.65 -0.68 -8.22
CA ASP A 8 -14.99 0.71 -8.02
C ASP A 8 -14.02 1.63 -8.76
N THR A 9 -14.52 2.32 -9.78
CA THR A 9 -13.76 3.37 -10.42
C THR A 9 -13.85 4.63 -9.59
N VAL A 10 -12.78 4.95 -8.88
CA VAL A 10 -12.67 6.19 -8.09
C VAL A 10 -12.05 7.29 -8.91
N THR A 11 -12.50 8.52 -8.68
CA THR A 11 -11.96 9.71 -9.33
C THR A 11 -11.53 10.75 -8.30
N ALA A 12 -10.49 11.51 -8.63
CA ALA A 12 -10.07 12.68 -7.86
C ALA A 12 -9.63 13.81 -8.79
N ASN A 13 -9.97 15.04 -8.41
CA ASN A 13 -9.43 16.22 -9.08
C ASN A 13 -8.17 16.66 -8.32
N ILE A 14 -7.03 16.55 -8.96
CA ILE A 14 -5.71 16.81 -8.40
C ILE A 14 -4.85 17.61 -9.38
N ASN A 15 -3.91 18.35 -8.87
CA ASN A 15 -3.01 19.15 -9.70
C ASN A 15 -1.81 18.33 -10.18
N ILE A 16 -1.96 17.60 -11.27
CA ILE A 16 -0.90 16.72 -11.81
C ILE A 16 0.22 17.51 -12.47
N THR A 17 -0.14 18.49 -13.29
CA THR A 17 0.82 19.17 -14.19
C THR A 17 1.30 20.52 -13.66
N GLY A 18 0.64 21.07 -12.65
CA GLY A 18 0.87 22.42 -12.16
C GLY A 18 0.07 23.50 -12.88
N LYS A 19 -0.80 23.12 -13.80
CA LYS A 19 -1.64 24.04 -14.60
C LYS A 19 -3.08 24.14 -14.10
N GLY A 20 -3.40 23.51 -12.99
CA GLY A 20 -4.73 23.43 -12.41
C GLY A 20 -5.12 21.99 -12.09
N GLU A 21 -6.36 21.80 -11.67
CA GLU A 21 -6.89 20.48 -11.36
C GLU A 21 -7.22 19.70 -12.63
N GLU A 22 -6.85 18.42 -12.61
CA GLU A 22 -7.10 17.44 -13.65
C GLU A 22 -7.74 16.21 -13.01
N THR A 23 -8.67 15.56 -13.69
CA THR A 23 -9.32 14.36 -13.19
C THR A 23 -8.43 13.14 -13.36
N ALA A 24 -8.00 12.56 -12.28
CA ALA A 24 -7.37 11.23 -12.25
C ALA A 24 -8.42 10.15 -11.98
N VAL A 25 -8.36 9.04 -12.70
CA VAL A 25 -9.30 7.92 -12.61
C VAL A 25 -8.56 6.66 -12.22
N GLY A 26 -9.00 6.01 -11.13
CA GLY A 26 -8.40 4.82 -10.55
C GLY A 26 -7.37 5.13 -9.45
N VAL A 27 -7.30 4.26 -8.45
CA VAL A 27 -6.46 4.45 -7.25
C VAL A 27 -5.02 4.71 -7.61
N GLN A 28 -4.44 3.83 -8.43
CA GLN A 28 -3.04 3.93 -8.82
C GLN A 28 -2.75 5.23 -9.61
N LYS A 29 -3.64 5.64 -10.49
CA LYS A 29 -3.48 6.88 -11.25
C LYS A 29 -3.56 8.12 -10.37
N ILE A 30 -4.39 8.10 -9.35
CA ILE A 30 -4.46 9.18 -8.37
C ILE A 30 -3.13 9.30 -7.62
N ILE A 31 -2.58 8.19 -7.13
CA ILE A 31 -1.28 8.18 -6.46
C ILE A 31 -0.17 8.67 -7.40
N GLU A 32 -0.13 8.19 -8.65
CA GLU A 32 0.83 8.61 -9.66
C GLU A 32 0.76 10.12 -9.97
N GLY A 33 -0.41 10.72 -9.83
CA GLY A 33 -0.59 12.15 -10.00
C GLY A 33 0.22 13.01 -9.03
N TYR A 34 0.61 12.46 -7.87
CA TYR A 34 1.46 13.13 -6.89
C TYR A 34 2.96 13.11 -7.24
N LYS A 35 3.38 12.21 -8.13
CA LYS A 35 4.78 11.99 -8.46
C LYS A 35 5.50 13.25 -8.97
N LYS A 36 4.81 14.13 -9.64
CA LYS A 36 5.39 15.40 -10.13
C LYS A 36 5.48 16.48 -9.06
N LYS A 37 5.04 16.21 -7.83
CA LYS A 37 5.08 17.12 -6.67
C LYS A 37 4.37 18.46 -6.90
N LYS A 38 3.38 18.49 -7.79
CA LYS A 38 2.53 19.67 -8.04
C LYS A 38 1.28 19.67 -7.19
N GLU A 39 0.74 18.51 -6.89
CA GLU A 39 -0.28 18.35 -5.86
C GLU A 39 0.38 18.38 -4.48
N THR A 40 -0.08 19.27 -3.62
CA THR A 40 0.48 19.50 -2.29
C THR A 40 -0.50 19.17 -1.15
N ARG A 41 -1.77 18.93 -1.48
CA ARG A 41 -2.76 18.51 -0.49
C ARG A 41 -2.50 17.05 -0.11
N PRO A 42 -2.59 16.68 1.18
CA PRO A 42 -2.45 15.30 1.57
C PRO A 42 -3.56 14.43 0.97
N LEU A 43 -3.24 13.17 0.68
CA LEU A 43 -4.18 12.19 0.16
C LEU A 43 -4.60 11.23 1.27
N CYS A 44 -5.89 10.97 1.41
CA CYS A 44 -6.40 9.89 2.24
C CYS A 44 -7.18 8.89 1.38
N LEU A 45 -6.68 7.67 1.30
CA LEU A 45 -7.31 6.54 0.62
C LEU A 45 -7.96 5.63 1.67
N ARG A 46 -9.27 5.41 1.54
CA ARG A 46 -10.06 4.57 2.44
C ARG A 46 -10.56 3.36 1.70
N PHE A 47 -10.21 2.20 2.18
CA PHE A 47 -10.61 0.92 1.59
C PHE A 47 -11.65 0.24 2.47
N ILE A 48 -12.59 -0.49 1.86
CA ILE A 48 -13.68 -1.17 2.56
C ILE A 48 -13.83 -2.58 1.97
N GLY A 49 -13.76 -3.58 2.83
CA GLY A 49 -13.96 -4.96 2.46
C GLY A 49 -12.76 -5.63 1.78
N ASN A 50 -12.98 -6.73 1.11
CA ASN A 50 -11.92 -7.53 0.48
C ASN A 50 -11.58 -6.98 -0.92
N ILE A 51 -10.41 -6.41 -1.06
CA ILE A 51 -9.91 -5.83 -2.31
C ILE A 51 -9.01 -6.87 -2.99
N THR A 52 -9.39 -7.34 -4.17
CA THR A 52 -8.66 -8.38 -4.90
C THR A 52 -7.96 -7.87 -6.16
N ASP A 53 -8.35 -6.70 -6.65
CA ASP A 53 -7.77 -6.09 -7.84
C ASP A 53 -7.86 -4.57 -7.73
N PRO A 54 -6.79 -3.89 -7.33
CA PRO A 54 -6.79 -2.43 -7.21
C PRO A 54 -6.74 -1.70 -8.56
N ALA A 55 -6.97 -2.37 -9.67
CA ALA A 55 -6.98 -1.90 -11.04
C ALA A 55 -5.77 -1.05 -11.47
N ASN A 56 -5.13 -1.42 -12.56
CA ASN A 56 -4.00 -0.71 -13.17
C ASN A 56 -2.74 -0.57 -12.29
N THR A 57 -2.53 -1.48 -11.36
CA THR A 57 -1.33 -1.48 -10.52
C THR A 57 -0.09 -1.91 -11.30
N PRO A 58 1.04 -1.23 -11.11
CA PRO A 58 2.31 -1.67 -11.67
C PRO A 58 2.75 -2.99 -11.04
N LYS A 59 3.07 -3.99 -11.84
CA LYS A 59 3.62 -5.27 -11.38
C LYS A 59 2.75 -6.03 -10.36
N GLY A 60 1.47 -5.69 -10.27
CA GLY A 60 0.54 -6.35 -9.37
C GLY A 60 0.39 -5.72 -7.98
N ASP A 61 1.11 -4.63 -7.65
CA ASP A 61 1.05 -3.96 -6.35
C ASP A 61 0.50 -2.55 -6.45
N LEU A 62 -0.13 -2.09 -5.39
CA LEU A 62 -0.41 -0.68 -5.21
C LEU A 62 0.90 0.05 -4.88
N MET A 63 1.29 1.00 -5.71
CA MET A 63 2.61 1.64 -5.59
C MET A 63 2.51 3.11 -5.19
N ILE A 64 3.13 3.46 -4.07
CA ILE A 64 3.35 4.84 -3.62
C ILE A 64 4.78 5.22 -3.98
N ASP A 65 4.97 5.92 -5.11
CA ASP A 65 6.30 6.33 -5.58
C ASP A 65 6.41 7.84 -5.71
N THR A 66 7.38 8.40 -5.00
CA THR A 66 7.71 9.83 -5.02
C THR A 66 6.55 10.73 -4.52
N VAL A 67 5.78 10.26 -3.56
CA VAL A 67 4.72 11.04 -2.88
C VAL A 67 5.32 11.71 -1.65
N VAL A 68 5.29 13.03 -1.60
CA VAL A 68 5.86 13.83 -0.49
C VAL A 68 4.83 14.74 0.20
N ALA A 69 3.66 14.88 -0.37
CA ALA A 69 2.58 15.70 0.19
C ALA A 69 1.90 15.08 1.41
N GLY A 70 2.18 13.82 1.69
CA GLY A 70 1.53 13.01 2.72
C GLY A 70 0.43 12.14 2.13
N ILE A 71 0.41 10.88 2.56
CA ILE A 71 -0.63 9.93 2.16
C ILE A 71 -0.98 9.01 3.33
N THR A 72 -2.27 8.86 3.58
CA THR A 72 -2.81 7.86 4.50
C THR A 72 -3.55 6.80 3.69
N VAL A 73 -3.20 5.54 3.91
CA VAL A 73 -3.88 4.36 3.38
C VAL A 73 -4.53 3.64 4.55
N GLU A 74 -5.85 3.65 4.62
CA GLU A 74 -6.57 3.09 5.77
C GLU A 74 -7.70 2.15 5.38
N GLY A 75 -7.87 1.09 6.14
CA GLY A 75 -9.04 0.23 6.10
C GLY A 75 -10.16 0.78 6.99
N ILE A 76 -11.38 0.69 6.52
CA ILE A 76 -12.58 1.07 7.26
C ILE A 76 -13.33 -0.20 7.69
N GLY A 77 -13.66 -0.26 8.96
CA GLY A 77 -14.29 -1.47 9.55
C GLY A 77 -13.25 -2.48 10.02
N THR A 78 -13.66 -3.72 10.11
CA THR A 78 -12.84 -4.82 10.64
C THR A 78 -12.50 -5.88 9.60
N ASP A 79 -12.87 -5.67 8.35
CA ASP A 79 -12.83 -6.65 7.27
C ASP A 79 -12.08 -6.16 6.01
N THR A 80 -11.37 -5.03 6.12
CA THR A 80 -10.59 -4.52 4.99
C THR A 80 -9.33 -5.34 4.78
N VAL A 81 -9.22 -5.97 3.63
CA VAL A 81 -8.10 -6.83 3.26
C VAL A 81 -7.64 -6.54 1.84
N PHE A 82 -6.33 -6.41 1.66
CA PHE A 82 -5.66 -6.51 0.35
C PHE A 82 -5.34 -7.98 0.12
N ASN A 83 -5.99 -8.58 -0.86
CA ASN A 83 -5.91 -10.01 -1.12
C ASN A 83 -5.31 -10.27 -2.50
N GLY A 84 -4.14 -10.88 -2.52
CA GLY A 84 -3.42 -11.21 -3.75
C GLY A 84 -2.46 -10.14 -4.26
N PHE A 85 -2.34 -9.00 -3.58
CA PHE A 85 -1.41 -7.93 -3.92
C PHE A 85 -0.90 -7.21 -2.68
N GLY A 86 0.20 -6.51 -2.84
CA GLY A 86 0.85 -5.75 -1.78
C GLY A 86 0.78 -4.23 -1.96
N LEU A 87 1.38 -3.54 -1.01
CA LEU A 87 1.59 -2.09 -1.01
C LEU A 87 3.10 -1.80 -1.03
N VAL A 88 3.59 -1.20 -2.09
CA VAL A 88 5.01 -0.87 -2.26
C VAL A 88 5.25 0.63 -2.16
N MET A 89 6.20 1.03 -1.32
CA MET A 89 6.58 2.43 -1.11
C MET A 89 8.00 2.70 -1.60
N LYS A 90 8.19 3.77 -2.37
CA LYS A 90 9.51 4.21 -2.87
C LYS A 90 9.62 5.73 -2.84
N ASN A 91 10.76 6.25 -2.38
CA ASN A 91 11.09 7.68 -2.45
C ASN A 91 9.98 8.61 -1.91
N SER A 92 9.24 8.14 -0.94
CA SER A 92 8.03 8.80 -0.42
C SER A 92 8.20 9.22 1.03
N SER A 93 7.45 10.21 1.46
CA SER A 93 7.49 10.70 2.83
C SER A 93 6.11 11.03 3.38
N ASN A 94 6.00 11.03 4.72
CA ASN A 94 4.76 11.28 5.44
C ASN A 94 3.66 10.28 5.03
N VAL A 95 4.00 8.99 5.12
CA VAL A 95 3.09 7.90 4.77
C VAL A 95 2.57 7.23 6.04
N GLU A 96 1.27 7.07 6.13
CA GLU A 96 0.61 6.29 7.16
C GLU A 96 -0.18 5.15 6.52
N VAL A 97 0.03 3.93 7.01
CA VAL A 97 -0.73 2.73 6.62
C VAL A 97 -1.34 2.12 7.86
N ARG A 98 -2.66 1.94 7.87
CA ARG A 98 -3.34 1.46 9.07
C ARG A 98 -4.60 0.65 8.81
N ASN A 99 -4.89 -0.25 9.75
CA ASN A 99 -6.14 -1.01 9.82
C ASN A 99 -6.45 -1.77 8.53
N ILE A 100 -5.43 -2.40 7.94
CA ILE A 100 -5.55 -3.20 6.71
C ILE A 100 -5.01 -4.59 6.97
N GLY A 101 -5.74 -5.60 6.55
CA GLY A 101 -5.24 -6.96 6.40
C GLY A 101 -4.52 -7.12 5.06
N PHE A 102 -3.41 -7.83 5.05
CA PHE A 102 -2.68 -8.22 3.84
C PHE A 102 -2.62 -9.74 3.78
N MET A 103 -2.98 -10.31 2.64
CA MET A 103 -2.94 -11.75 2.48
C MET A 103 -2.67 -12.18 1.05
N ASN A 104 -2.02 -13.33 0.91
CA ASN A 104 -1.80 -14.00 -0.38
C ASN A 104 -1.15 -13.10 -1.43
N CYS A 105 -0.22 -12.24 -1.05
CA CYS A 105 0.46 -11.37 -2.02
C CYS A 105 1.15 -12.23 -3.09
N ASN A 106 0.70 -12.08 -4.32
CA ASN A 106 1.19 -12.83 -5.49
C ASN A 106 1.70 -11.88 -6.58
N SER A 107 2.27 -10.77 -6.16
CA SER A 107 2.88 -9.80 -7.06
C SER A 107 4.30 -10.21 -7.46
N SER A 108 4.89 -9.51 -8.40
CA SER A 108 6.28 -9.75 -8.79
C SER A 108 7.31 -9.26 -7.75
N GLU A 109 6.92 -8.37 -6.85
CA GLU A 109 7.74 -7.94 -5.70
C GLU A 109 7.61 -8.93 -4.54
N GLY A 110 6.39 -9.43 -4.31
CA GLY A 110 6.09 -10.49 -3.36
C GLY A 110 5.81 -10.02 -1.93
N ASP A 111 6.20 -8.79 -1.56
CA ASP A 111 5.97 -8.26 -0.21
C ASP A 111 4.52 -7.82 -0.01
N ASP A 112 3.93 -8.16 1.14
CA ASP A 112 2.62 -7.65 1.52
C ASP A 112 2.64 -6.11 1.72
N CYS A 113 3.69 -5.62 2.41
CA CYS A 113 3.93 -4.20 2.58
C CYS A 113 5.44 -3.92 2.56
N GLY A 114 5.94 -3.38 1.46
CA GLY A 114 7.36 -3.16 1.24
C GLY A 114 7.76 -1.67 1.21
N LEU A 115 8.65 -1.26 2.13
CA LEU A 115 9.34 0.03 2.07
C LEU A 115 10.66 -0.18 1.34
N GLN A 116 10.65 -0.03 0.03
CA GLN A 116 11.75 -0.52 -0.83
C GLN A 116 12.94 0.43 -0.92
N GLN A 117 12.75 1.74 -0.87
CA GLN A 117 13.83 2.68 -1.19
C GLN A 117 13.55 4.09 -0.67
N ASN A 118 14.49 4.68 0.10
CA ASN A 118 14.53 6.10 0.44
C ASN A 118 13.19 6.68 0.95
N ASN A 119 12.43 5.90 1.72
CA ASN A 119 11.25 6.43 2.37
C ASN A 119 11.61 7.13 3.67
N ASN A 120 10.78 8.08 4.08
CA ASN A 120 11.06 8.89 5.24
C ASN A 120 9.76 9.26 5.97
N HIS A 121 9.74 9.17 7.29
CA HIS A 121 8.55 9.40 8.10
C HIS A 121 7.39 8.52 7.65
N VAL A 122 7.54 7.21 7.86
CA VAL A 122 6.52 6.20 7.55
C VAL A 122 6.03 5.54 8.84
N TRP A 123 4.73 5.39 8.95
CA TRP A 123 4.12 4.68 10.06
C TRP A 123 3.17 3.60 9.53
N VAL A 124 3.50 2.33 9.81
CA VAL A 124 2.65 1.17 9.51
C VAL A 124 2.15 0.59 10.81
N HIS A 125 0.84 0.62 11.04
CA HIS A 125 0.30 0.20 12.33
C HIS A 125 -1.11 -0.37 12.27
N ASN A 126 -1.44 -1.17 13.28
CA ASN A 126 -2.74 -1.83 13.40
C ASN A 126 -3.12 -2.60 12.13
N CYS A 127 -2.12 -3.22 11.49
CA CYS A 127 -2.30 -4.03 10.31
C CYS A 127 -2.15 -5.51 10.65
N ASP A 128 -2.83 -6.33 9.88
CA ASP A 128 -2.77 -7.79 9.98
C ASP A 128 -2.09 -8.34 8.74
N PHE A 129 -1.02 -9.11 8.93
CA PHE A 129 -0.26 -9.76 7.86
C PHE A 129 -0.47 -11.27 7.95
N PHE A 130 -1.14 -11.86 6.95
CA PHE A 130 -1.51 -13.27 6.99
C PHE A 130 -1.76 -13.86 5.61
N TYR A 131 -1.74 -15.18 5.53
CA TYR A 131 -1.85 -15.85 4.24
C TYR A 131 -3.27 -16.22 3.79
N GLY A 132 -4.19 -16.40 4.69
CA GLY A 132 -5.53 -16.88 4.35
C GLY A 132 -5.63 -18.39 4.05
N ASP A 133 -4.53 -19.02 3.61
CA ASP A 133 -4.42 -20.47 3.43
C ASP A 133 -3.44 -21.04 4.43
N ALA A 134 -3.92 -21.75 5.43
CA ALA A 134 -3.07 -22.36 6.45
C ALA A 134 -2.15 -23.44 5.90
N GLY A 135 -0.95 -23.56 6.48
CA GLY A 135 -0.12 -24.76 6.40
C GLY A 135 0.72 -24.96 5.16
N SER A 136 1.04 -23.94 4.37
CA SER A 136 2.05 -24.07 3.33
C SER A 136 3.41 -23.59 3.84
N ASP A 137 4.39 -24.48 3.91
CA ASP A 137 5.77 -24.16 4.30
C ASP A 137 6.66 -23.79 3.09
N ALA A 138 6.11 -23.78 1.89
CA ALA A 138 6.89 -23.48 0.69
C ALA A 138 7.28 -22.00 0.68
N ASP A 139 8.57 -21.76 0.57
CA ASP A 139 9.15 -20.42 0.45
C ASP A 139 8.53 -19.69 -0.75
N GLN A 140 8.07 -18.46 -0.52
CA GLN A 140 7.49 -17.58 -1.54
C GLN A 140 6.21 -18.07 -2.25
N VAL A 141 5.62 -19.17 -1.85
CA VAL A 141 4.32 -19.61 -2.43
C VAL A 141 3.21 -18.64 -2.05
N LYS A 142 3.36 -17.97 -0.91
CA LYS A 142 2.39 -17.04 -0.32
C LYS A 142 2.95 -15.62 -0.17
N GLY A 143 3.83 -15.23 -1.07
CA GLY A 143 4.55 -13.95 -1.00
C GLY A 143 5.98 -14.09 -0.48
N ASP A 144 6.71 -12.98 -0.44
CA ASP A 144 8.08 -12.91 0.07
C ASP A 144 8.08 -12.39 1.52
N GLY A 145 8.18 -11.09 1.74
CA GLY A 145 8.15 -10.48 3.06
C GLY A 145 6.77 -9.97 3.46
N ALA A 146 6.41 -10.07 4.74
CA ALA A 146 5.16 -9.48 5.18
C ALA A 146 5.28 -7.95 5.33
N LEU A 147 6.32 -7.46 6.01
CA LEU A 147 6.55 -6.03 6.20
C LEU A 147 8.03 -5.71 6.14
N ASP A 148 8.53 -5.42 4.97
CA ASP A 148 9.94 -5.20 4.71
C ASP A 148 10.31 -3.71 4.67
N THR A 149 11.48 -3.38 5.25
CA THR A 149 12.00 -2.02 5.23
C THR A 149 13.44 -2.01 4.74
N LYS A 150 13.67 -1.36 3.61
CA LYS A 150 15.00 -1.21 2.98
C LYS A 150 15.34 0.26 2.81
N THR A 151 16.54 0.67 3.22
CA THR A 151 17.10 2.02 3.02
C THR A 151 16.11 3.17 3.31
N SER A 152 15.35 3.05 4.37
CA SER A 152 14.34 4.04 4.80
C SER A 152 14.67 4.57 6.19
N THR A 153 14.22 5.78 6.52
CA THR A 153 14.51 6.45 7.79
C THR A 153 13.25 6.98 8.47
N TYR A 154 13.30 7.11 9.80
CA TYR A 154 12.15 7.54 10.61
C TYR A 154 10.91 6.67 10.35
N VAL A 155 11.11 5.36 10.39
CA VAL A 155 10.05 4.36 10.19
C VAL A 155 9.60 3.82 11.54
N THR A 156 8.30 3.72 11.71
CA THR A 156 7.68 3.09 12.89
C THR A 156 6.75 1.97 12.43
N HIS A 157 6.95 0.78 12.95
CA HIS A 157 6.02 -0.34 12.87
C HIS A 157 5.46 -0.60 14.27
N SER A 158 4.15 -0.51 14.45
CA SER A 158 3.54 -0.67 15.78
C SER A 158 2.17 -1.32 15.71
N TYR A 159 1.85 -2.13 16.73
CA TYR A 159 0.55 -2.77 16.86
C TYR A 159 0.14 -3.62 15.64
N ASN A 160 1.11 -4.14 14.90
CA ASN A 160 0.86 -5.05 13.79
C ASN A 160 0.83 -6.49 14.29
N HIS A 161 0.04 -7.29 13.63
CA HIS A 161 -0.13 -8.70 13.94
C HIS A 161 0.32 -9.54 12.74
N PHE A 162 1.16 -10.53 13.00
CA PHE A 162 1.75 -11.41 11.98
C PHE A 162 1.42 -12.86 12.32
N TRP A 163 0.87 -13.59 11.37
CA TRP A 163 0.67 -15.03 11.51
C TRP A 163 0.68 -15.75 10.18
N ASP A 164 1.18 -16.95 10.19
CA ASP A 164 1.27 -17.85 9.02
C ASP A 164 1.95 -17.19 7.80
N ASN A 165 3.02 -16.43 8.07
CA ASN A 165 3.86 -15.83 7.04
C ASN A 165 5.14 -16.67 6.84
N GLY A 166 5.56 -16.87 5.59
CA GLY A 166 6.83 -17.51 5.30
C GLY A 166 8.03 -16.67 5.75
N LYS A 167 7.96 -15.35 5.54
CA LYS A 167 8.94 -14.36 6.02
C LYS A 167 8.20 -13.18 6.64
N CYS A 168 8.47 -12.85 7.89
CA CYS A 168 7.72 -11.83 8.59
C CYS A 168 8.20 -10.42 8.31
N ASN A 169 9.50 -10.15 8.52
CA ASN A 169 10.00 -8.78 8.48
C ASN A 169 11.50 -8.76 8.19
N LEU A 170 11.91 -7.99 7.21
CA LEU A 170 13.30 -7.68 6.90
C LEU A 170 13.56 -6.20 7.16
N GLN A 171 14.62 -5.90 7.93
CA GLN A 171 15.07 -4.54 8.21
C GLN A 171 16.50 -4.35 7.67
N GLY A 172 16.70 -3.39 6.74
CA GLY A 172 17.99 -3.16 6.11
C GLY A 172 18.18 -1.77 5.51
#